data_0329124044f8a3e6a12ef5070251aefa
#
_entry.id   0329124044f8a3e6a12ef5070251aefa
#
_cell.length_a   1.000
_cell.length_b   1.000
_cell.length_c   1.000
_cell.angle_alpha   90.00
_cell.angle_beta   90.00
_cell.angle_gamma   90.00
#
_symmetry.space_group_name_H-M   'P 1'
#
loop_
_entity.id
_entity.type
_entity.pdbx_description
1 polymer ?
#
loop_
_entity_poly.entity_id
_entity_poly.type
_entity_poly.pdbx_seq_one_letter_code
_entity_poly.pdbx_strand_id
1 'polypeptide(L)'
;MCIRDSYSHDFSHYLAASGLGDWLRENGVPAVYGIDTRALTKRIRSKGSMLGRLLAPNPQAPLRQAVGGELDPAANWRARFIDVPWHDPNHDNLVARVSCEQPALYTPADTAPAGLRTANAAPLRHPSGRPLRVLALHMGMKLNQVRCFTTRGVELKVVPWDYAFDDPAVEQEPYDGLFISNGPGDPTMCAAAVERIRGMLQRSVEKVVPIFGICLGHQLLALAAGAQTKKMKFGNRGQNIPCTDQQSGRCYITSQNHGYAVDSASLPADWAELFVNANDGSNEGIYCRTRPFF
;
A
#
# COMPACT_ATOMS: atom_id res chain seq x y z
N MET A 1 -9.02 6.00 -3.62
CA MET A 1 -10.39 6.37 -3.17
C MET A 1 -11.22 5.11 -3.11
N CYS A 2 -11.76 4.76 -1.95
CA CYS A 2 -12.70 3.64 -1.85
C CYS A 2 -14.10 4.14 -2.17
N ILE A 3 -14.76 3.57 -3.17
CA ILE A 3 -16.14 3.91 -3.53
C ILE A 3 -17.04 2.89 -2.82
N ARG A 4 -17.97 3.37 -2.00
CA ARG A 4 -18.99 2.57 -1.33
C ARG A 4 -20.37 3.00 -1.80
N ASP A 5 -21.28 2.03 -1.97
CA ASP A 5 -22.62 2.27 -2.50
C ASP A 5 -23.54 2.93 -1.47
N SER A 6 -23.26 2.73 -0.19
CA SER A 6 -24.05 3.26 0.91
C SER A 6 -23.19 3.70 2.09
N TYR A 7 -23.70 4.62 2.88
CA TYR A 7 -23.14 5.08 4.14
C TYR A 7 -24.10 4.74 5.27
N SER A 8 -23.58 4.11 6.33
CA SER A 8 -24.29 3.88 7.57
C SER A 8 -23.83 4.88 8.62
N HIS A 9 -24.78 5.57 9.27
CA HIS A 9 -24.49 6.47 10.38
C HIS A 9 -24.12 5.70 11.64
N ASP A 10 -24.67 4.50 11.81
CA ASP A 10 -24.40 3.62 12.93
C ASP A 10 -23.37 2.57 12.58
N PHE A 11 -22.61 2.14 13.56
CA PHE A 11 -21.66 1.05 13.41
C PHE A 11 -22.08 -0.14 14.28
N SER A 12 -21.91 -1.36 13.77
CA SER A 12 -22.36 -2.59 14.43
C SER A 12 -21.25 -3.62 14.65
N HIS A 13 -20.04 -3.37 14.12
CA HIS A 13 -18.94 -4.30 14.28
C HIS A 13 -18.45 -4.30 15.73
N TYR A 14 -18.32 -5.47 16.36
CA TYR A 14 -17.98 -5.63 17.77
C TYR A 14 -16.63 -5.02 18.22
N LEU A 15 -15.71 -4.78 17.27
CA LEU A 15 -14.43 -4.10 17.53
C LEU A 15 -14.47 -2.60 17.16
N ALA A 16 -15.58 -2.07 16.67
CA ALA A 16 -15.65 -0.67 16.30
C ALA A 16 -15.71 0.22 17.53
N ALA A 17 -14.85 1.22 17.61
CA ALA A 17 -14.82 2.20 18.70
C ALA A 17 -15.58 3.48 18.37
N SER A 18 -15.78 3.80 17.08
CA SER A 18 -16.47 4.99 16.61
C SER A 18 -17.09 4.79 15.23
N GLY A 19 -17.99 5.68 14.83
CA GLY A 19 -18.51 5.74 13.46
C GLY A 19 -17.46 6.19 12.46
N LEU A 20 -17.57 5.72 11.21
CA LEU A 20 -16.61 6.09 10.14
C LEU A 20 -16.58 7.60 9.90
N GLY A 21 -17.74 8.27 9.95
CA GLY A 21 -17.83 9.72 9.74
C GLY A 21 -17.14 10.52 10.83
N ASP A 22 -17.24 10.07 12.08
CA ASP A 22 -16.57 10.72 13.21
C ASP A 22 -15.06 10.53 13.12
N TRP A 23 -14.62 9.30 12.86
CA TRP A 23 -13.20 9.03 12.66
C TRP A 23 -12.59 9.83 11.50
N LEU A 24 -13.28 9.95 10.36
CA LEU A 24 -12.84 10.78 9.23
C LEU A 24 -12.72 12.27 9.61
N ARG A 25 -13.71 12.77 10.37
CA ARG A 25 -13.73 14.16 10.84
C ARG A 25 -12.58 14.44 11.80
N GLU A 26 -12.34 13.56 12.75
CA GLU A 26 -11.23 13.65 13.71
C GLU A 26 -9.85 13.66 13.04
N ASN A 27 -9.72 12.93 11.93
CA ASN A 27 -8.48 12.85 11.17
C ASN A 27 -8.39 13.83 9.99
N GLY A 28 -9.33 14.78 9.86
CA GLY A 28 -9.33 15.78 8.80
C GLY A 28 -9.47 15.19 7.37
N VAL A 29 -10.05 14.01 7.23
CA VAL A 29 -10.21 13.32 5.94
C VAL A 29 -11.55 13.67 5.30
N PRO A 30 -11.58 14.39 4.15
CA PRO A 30 -12.83 14.74 3.49
C PRO A 30 -13.50 13.49 2.91
N ALA A 31 -14.81 13.38 3.11
CA ALA A 31 -15.62 12.29 2.57
C ALA A 31 -16.96 12.82 2.03
N VAL A 32 -17.49 12.15 1.02
CA VAL A 32 -18.77 12.49 0.37
C VAL A 32 -19.59 11.22 0.26
N TYR A 33 -20.88 11.32 0.58
CA TYR A 33 -21.86 10.27 0.39
C TYR A 33 -23.11 10.83 -0.33
N GLY A 34 -24.00 9.93 -0.76
CA GLY A 34 -25.23 10.33 -1.48
C GLY A 34 -25.00 10.73 -2.94
N ILE A 35 -23.86 10.38 -3.53
CA ILE A 35 -23.59 10.57 -4.97
C ILE A 35 -23.88 9.28 -5.76
N ASP A 36 -24.09 9.40 -7.07
CA ASP A 36 -24.21 8.23 -7.95
C ASP A 36 -22.86 7.53 -8.14
N THR A 37 -22.53 6.67 -7.18
CA THR A 37 -21.27 5.89 -7.18
C THR A 37 -21.24 4.89 -8.34
N ARG A 38 -22.39 4.41 -8.81
CA ARG A 38 -22.48 3.50 -9.96
C ARG A 38 -22.09 4.19 -11.26
N ALA A 39 -22.59 5.39 -11.51
CA ALA A 39 -22.22 6.18 -12.69
C ALA A 39 -20.72 6.54 -12.64
N LEU A 40 -20.21 6.94 -11.47
CA LEU A 40 -18.78 7.22 -11.27
C LEU A 40 -17.92 5.99 -11.57
N THR A 41 -18.30 4.82 -11.05
CA THR A 41 -17.60 3.55 -11.31
C THR A 41 -17.58 3.20 -12.78
N LYS A 42 -18.71 3.29 -13.48
CA LYS A 42 -18.80 3.05 -14.93
C LYS A 42 -17.85 3.99 -15.69
N ARG A 43 -17.81 5.26 -15.31
CA ARG A 43 -16.93 6.27 -15.93
C ARG A 43 -15.46 5.94 -15.75
N ILE A 44 -15.04 5.57 -14.52
CA ILE A 44 -13.66 5.17 -14.23
C ILE A 44 -13.28 3.90 -15.01
N ARG A 45 -14.16 2.90 -15.08
CA ARG A 45 -13.91 1.67 -15.84
C ARG A 45 -13.75 1.92 -17.34
N SER A 46 -14.52 2.83 -17.90
CA SER A 46 -14.44 3.14 -19.34
C SER A 46 -13.25 4.02 -19.71
N LYS A 47 -12.98 5.05 -18.92
CA LYS A 47 -11.97 6.08 -19.22
C LYS A 47 -10.63 5.90 -18.51
N GLY A 48 -10.55 5.04 -17.48
CA GLY A 48 -9.41 4.90 -16.61
C GLY A 48 -9.46 5.82 -15.39
N SER A 49 -8.41 5.79 -14.58
CA SER A 49 -8.24 6.71 -13.46
C SER A 49 -8.20 8.15 -13.96
N MET A 50 -8.86 9.05 -13.23
CA MET A 50 -8.96 10.45 -13.61
C MET A 50 -8.83 11.34 -12.37
N LEU A 51 -8.35 12.55 -12.57
CA LEU A 51 -8.36 13.58 -11.54
C LEU A 51 -9.79 14.03 -11.28
N GLY A 52 -10.09 14.32 -10.02
CA GLY A 52 -11.38 14.81 -9.56
C GLY A 52 -11.22 15.92 -8.55
N ARG A 53 -12.25 16.74 -8.40
CA ARG A 53 -12.32 17.78 -7.39
C ARG A 53 -13.59 17.62 -6.56
N LEU A 54 -13.44 17.82 -5.25
CA LEU A 54 -14.56 17.89 -4.33
C LEU A 54 -14.83 19.36 -4.00
N LEU A 55 -16.08 19.77 -4.18
CA LEU A 55 -16.60 21.05 -3.72
C LEU A 55 -17.36 20.82 -2.43
N ALA A 56 -16.94 21.47 -1.37
CA ALA A 56 -17.79 21.65 -0.20
C ALA A 56 -18.33 23.09 -0.20
N PRO A 57 -19.63 23.32 -0.05
CA PRO A 57 -20.15 24.66 0.22
C PRO A 57 -19.46 25.18 1.49
N ASN A 58 -18.97 26.42 1.46
CA ASN A 58 -18.50 27.07 2.68
C ASN A 58 -19.70 27.24 3.61
N PRO A 59 -19.74 26.61 4.79
CA PRO A 59 -20.88 26.74 5.71
C PRO A 59 -21.10 28.17 6.19
N GLN A 60 -20.08 29.04 6.08
CA GLN A 60 -20.13 30.44 6.44
C GLN A 60 -20.43 31.38 5.25
N ALA A 61 -20.42 30.85 4.02
CA ALA A 61 -20.86 31.64 2.87
C ALA A 61 -22.40 31.63 2.83
N PRO A 62 -23.07 32.78 2.76
CA PRO A 62 -24.52 32.80 2.61
C PRO A 62 -24.87 31.99 1.35
N LEU A 63 -25.69 30.96 1.51
CA LEU A 63 -26.34 30.31 0.40
C LEU A 63 -27.11 31.39 -0.36
N ARG A 64 -26.64 31.82 -1.50
CA ARG A 64 -27.46 32.64 -2.40
C ARG A 64 -28.61 31.75 -2.82
N GLN A 65 -29.77 31.94 -2.19
CA GLN A 65 -31.02 31.39 -2.68
C GLN A 65 -31.27 31.99 -4.06
N ALA A 66 -31.36 31.13 -5.05
CA ALA A 66 -31.88 31.54 -6.33
C ALA A 66 -33.32 32.07 -6.10
N VAL A 67 -33.68 33.15 -6.77
CA VAL A 67 -35.03 33.64 -6.80
C VAL A 67 -35.89 32.54 -7.42
N GLY A 68 -36.74 31.86 -6.59
CA GLY A 68 -37.54 30.74 -7.02
C GLY A 68 -37.27 29.42 -6.32
N GLY A 69 -36.34 29.33 -5.37
CA GLY A 69 -36.12 28.14 -4.53
C GLY A 69 -35.35 26.97 -5.19
N GLU A 70 -34.99 27.07 -6.45
CA GLU A 70 -34.05 26.15 -7.09
C GLU A 70 -32.64 26.63 -6.90
N LEU A 71 -31.75 25.70 -6.50
CA LEU A 71 -30.29 25.93 -6.50
C LEU A 71 -29.90 26.18 -7.97
N ASP A 72 -29.44 27.41 -8.28
CA ASP A 72 -28.93 27.72 -9.61
C ASP A 72 -27.74 26.78 -9.90
N PRO A 73 -27.90 25.75 -10.76
CA PRO A 73 -26.83 24.82 -11.11
C PRO A 73 -25.69 25.53 -11.86
N ALA A 74 -25.94 26.75 -12.35
CA ALA A 74 -24.98 27.54 -13.11
C ALA A 74 -24.26 28.59 -12.24
N ALA A 75 -24.71 28.84 -10.99
CA ALA A 75 -24.12 29.84 -10.12
C ALA A 75 -22.68 29.50 -9.76
N ASN A 76 -21.79 29.78 -10.67
CA ASN A 76 -20.36 30.08 -10.48
C ASN A 76 -19.48 29.08 -9.72
N TRP A 77 -19.93 27.82 -9.50
CA TRP A 77 -19.04 26.80 -8.94
C TRP A 77 -17.88 26.50 -9.91
N ARG A 78 -18.11 26.57 -11.22
CA ARG A 78 -17.04 26.39 -12.23
C ARG A 78 -16.00 27.49 -12.14
N ALA A 79 -16.39 28.74 -11.92
CA ALA A 79 -15.45 29.86 -11.82
C ALA A 79 -14.53 29.74 -10.59
N ARG A 80 -15.00 29.16 -9.48
CA ARG A 80 -14.19 28.95 -8.26
C ARG A 80 -13.10 27.85 -8.43
N PHE A 81 -13.17 27.05 -9.47
CA PHE A 81 -12.23 25.97 -9.75
C PHE A 81 -11.26 26.23 -10.87
N ILE A 82 -11.50 27.26 -11.67
CA ILE A 82 -10.64 27.57 -12.83
C ILE A 82 -9.23 27.92 -12.35
N ASP A 83 -9.10 28.54 -11.18
CA ASP A 83 -7.84 29.02 -10.64
C ASP A 83 -7.03 27.98 -9.86
N VAL A 84 -7.57 26.79 -9.60
CA VAL A 84 -6.82 25.70 -8.95
C VAL A 84 -6.21 24.81 -10.03
N PRO A 85 -4.89 24.78 -10.17
CA PRO A 85 -4.26 23.94 -11.18
C PRO A 85 -4.56 22.45 -10.93
N TRP A 86 -4.71 21.69 -12.01
CA TRP A 86 -4.76 20.25 -11.93
C TRP A 86 -3.38 19.72 -11.61
N HIS A 87 -3.30 18.90 -10.57
CA HIS A 87 -2.08 18.20 -10.19
C HIS A 87 -2.36 16.71 -10.09
N ASP A 88 -1.56 15.90 -10.78
CA ASP A 88 -1.58 14.44 -10.62
C ASP A 88 -0.59 14.07 -9.51
N PRO A 89 -1.04 13.60 -8.35
CA PRO A 89 -0.15 13.24 -7.25
C PRO A 89 0.81 12.08 -7.59
N ASN A 90 0.56 11.33 -8.68
CA ASN A 90 1.51 10.31 -9.12
C ASN A 90 2.82 10.89 -9.70
N HIS A 91 2.87 12.19 -9.98
CA HIS A 91 4.11 12.88 -10.36
C HIS A 91 4.97 13.27 -9.15
N ASP A 92 4.45 13.10 -7.93
CA ASP A 92 5.18 13.33 -6.69
C ASP A 92 5.72 12.02 -6.14
N ASN A 93 6.83 12.09 -5.40
CA ASN A 93 7.24 10.98 -4.56
C ASN A 93 6.35 10.90 -3.32
N LEU A 94 5.21 10.20 -3.46
CA LEU A 94 4.26 10.04 -2.36
C LEU A 94 4.83 9.21 -1.22
N VAL A 95 5.78 8.32 -1.49
CA VAL A 95 6.44 7.51 -0.46
C VAL A 95 7.24 8.40 0.48
N ALA A 96 8.01 9.34 -0.04
CA ALA A 96 8.76 10.29 0.78
C ALA A 96 7.85 11.13 1.72
N ARG A 97 6.60 11.38 1.31
CA ARG A 97 5.63 12.15 2.11
C ARG A 97 4.97 11.36 3.24
N VAL A 98 4.98 10.02 3.17
CA VAL A 98 4.28 9.14 4.13
C VAL A 98 5.23 8.21 4.89
N SER A 99 6.50 8.17 4.51
CA SER A 99 7.52 7.40 5.21
C SER A 99 7.79 7.99 6.59
N CYS A 100 8.34 7.17 7.51
CA CYS A 100 8.86 7.68 8.77
C CYS A 100 10.12 8.52 8.53
N GLU A 101 10.37 9.48 9.40
CA GLU A 101 11.55 10.34 9.33
C GLU A 101 12.76 9.72 10.01
N GLN A 102 12.53 8.89 11.03
CA GLN A 102 13.58 8.28 11.84
C GLN A 102 13.34 6.78 12.00
N PRO A 103 14.39 5.97 12.12
CA PRO A 103 14.29 4.56 12.48
C PRO A 103 13.57 4.36 13.82
N ALA A 104 12.74 3.32 13.90
CA ALA A 104 12.04 2.90 15.10
C ALA A 104 12.12 1.39 15.29
N LEU A 105 12.45 0.94 16.50
CA LEU A 105 12.48 -0.47 16.86
C LEU A 105 11.16 -0.85 17.57
N TYR A 106 10.51 -1.90 17.09
CA TYR A 106 9.33 -2.49 17.70
C TYR A 106 9.67 -3.90 18.18
N THR A 107 9.36 -4.18 19.44
CA THR A 107 9.60 -5.48 20.06
C THR A 107 8.28 -6.24 20.29
N PRO A 108 8.33 -7.56 20.52
CA PRO A 108 7.14 -8.35 20.85
C PRO A 108 6.36 -7.86 22.08
N ALA A 109 7.02 -7.14 22.99
CA ALA A 109 6.40 -6.56 24.19
C ALA A 109 5.55 -5.33 23.89
N ASP A 110 5.89 -4.55 22.85
CA ASP A 110 5.33 -3.22 22.63
C ASP A 110 3.92 -3.21 22.00
N THR A 111 3.45 -4.31 21.45
CA THR A 111 2.34 -4.25 20.47
C THR A 111 1.21 -5.27 20.67
N ALA A 112 1.10 -5.92 21.81
CA ALA A 112 0.03 -6.88 22.05
C ALA A 112 -1.23 -6.24 22.68
N PRO A 113 -2.23 -5.74 21.91
CA PRO A 113 -3.58 -5.63 22.43
C PRO A 113 -4.05 -7.05 22.81
N ALA A 114 -4.54 -7.21 24.02
CA ALA A 114 -5.19 -8.44 24.44
C ALA A 114 -6.28 -8.80 23.41
N GLY A 115 -6.11 -9.88 22.67
CA GLY A 115 -7.09 -10.36 21.67
C GLY A 115 -6.56 -10.65 20.27
N LEU A 116 -5.41 -10.12 19.85
CA LEU A 116 -4.79 -10.41 18.55
C LEU A 116 -3.61 -11.38 18.62
N ARG A 117 -3.42 -12.06 19.73
CA ARG A 117 -2.50 -13.20 19.76
C ARG A 117 -3.08 -14.28 18.88
N THR A 118 -2.37 -14.63 17.80
CA THR A 118 -2.54 -15.92 17.14
C THR A 118 -2.23 -16.97 18.20
N ALA A 119 -3.26 -17.53 18.78
CA ALA A 119 -3.26 -18.15 20.09
C ALA A 119 -2.39 -19.41 20.23
N ASN A 120 -1.65 -19.87 19.23
CA ASN A 120 -0.99 -21.18 19.30
C ASN A 120 0.35 -21.31 18.53
N ALA A 121 0.94 -20.26 18.00
CA ALA A 121 2.26 -20.38 17.39
C ALA A 121 3.35 -19.99 18.39
N ALA A 122 4.31 -20.88 18.65
CA ALA A 122 5.51 -20.54 19.38
C ALA A 122 6.22 -19.35 18.69
N PRO A 123 6.77 -18.39 19.45
CA PRO A 123 7.50 -17.26 18.88
C PRO A 123 8.60 -17.75 17.93
N LEU A 124 8.67 -17.14 16.75
CA LEU A 124 9.75 -17.42 15.81
C LEU A 124 11.06 -16.96 16.38
N ARG A 125 12.08 -17.81 16.33
CA ARG A 125 13.41 -17.51 16.88
C ARG A 125 14.50 -17.90 15.90
N HIS A 126 15.57 -17.13 15.92
CA HIS A 126 16.83 -17.48 15.28
C HIS A 126 17.39 -18.77 15.91
N PRO A 127 18.15 -19.61 15.19
CA PRO A 127 18.79 -20.82 15.77
C PRO A 127 19.62 -20.59 17.03
N SER A 128 20.16 -19.39 17.23
CA SER A 128 20.84 -19.00 18.47
C SER A 128 19.92 -18.72 19.67
N GLY A 129 18.59 -18.84 19.51
CA GLY A 129 17.59 -18.58 20.56
C GLY A 129 17.14 -17.13 20.69
N ARG A 130 17.80 -16.16 20.09
CA ARG A 130 17.35 -14.74 20.06
C ARG A 130 16.09 -14.56 19.20
N PRO A 131 15.31 -13.48 19.38
CA PRO A 131 14.28 -13.11 18.43
C PRO A 131 14.83 -12.98 17.02
N LEU A 132 13.99 -13.30 16.00
CA LEU A 132 14.31 -12.93 14.64
C LEU A 132 14.23 -11.40 14.50
N ARG A 133 15.17 -10.83 13.75
CA ARG A 133 15.23 -9.39 13.46
C ARG A 133 14.89 -9.15 12.01
N VAL A 134 13.88 -8.34 11.77
CA VAL A 134 13.49 -7.94 10.40
C VAL A 134 13.67 -6.44 10.26
N LEU A 135 14.38 -6.05 9.21
CA LEU A 135 14.45 -4.66 8.78
C LEU A 135 13.30 -4.37 7.84
N ALA A 136 12.54 -3.32 8.09
CA ALA A 136 11.36 -2.96 7.31
C ALA A 136 11.49 -1.57 6.70
N LEU A 137 11.50 -1.47 5.37
CA LEU A 137 11.42 -0.19 4.67
C LEU A 137 9.99 0.35 4.73
N HIS A 138 9.84 1.55 5.30
CA HIS A 138 8.56 2.23 5.46
C HIS A 138 8.18 2.95 4.16
N MET A 139 7.56 2.22 3.22
CA MET A 139 7.07 2.81 1.97
C MET A 139 5.66 3.46 2.12
N GLY A 140 5.07 3.43 3.28
CA GLY A 140 3.68 3.78 3.61
C GLY A 140 3.04 2.65 4.41
N MET A 141 3.79 2.08 5.34
CA MET A 141 3.48 0.88 6.12
C MET A 141 2.24 1.08 6.99
N LYS A 142 1.37 0.08 7.02
CA LYS A 142 0.24 0.06 7.95
C LYS A 142 0.70 -0.45 9.31
N LEU A 143 0.23 0.17 10.40
CA LEU A 143 0.53 -0.27 11.78
C LEU A 143 0.17 -1.73 12.03
N ASN A 144 -0.82 -2.28 11.34
CA ASN A 144 -1.15 -3.68 11.46
C ASN A 144 -0.04 -4.61 10.97
N GLN A 145 0.79 -4.20 10.02
CA GLN A 145 1.96 -4.97 9.59
C GLN A 145 2.99 -5.07 10.72
N VAL A 146 3.24 -3.97 11.45
CA VAL A 146 4.07 -3.99 12.65
C VAL A 146 3.54 -5.02 13.65
N ARG A 147 2.23 -4.98 13.95
CA ARG A 147 1.59 -5.95 14.84
C ARG A 147 1.74 -7.40 14.37
N CYS A 148 1.63 -7.63 13.05
CA CYS A 148 1.79 -8.96 12.47
C CYS A 148 3.19 -9.55 12.70
N PHE A 149 4.24 -8.75 12.67
CA PHE A 149 5.59 -9.19 12.97
C PHE A 149 5.79 -9.41 14.47
N THR A 150 5.46 -8.43 15.28
CA THR A 150 5.74 -8.46 16.72
C THR A 150 4.92 -9.53 17.46
N THR A 151 3.67 -9.79 17.06
CA THR A 151 2.86 -10.89 17.62
C THR A 151 3.42 -12.28 17.29
N ARG A 152 4.29 -12.39 16.29
CA ARG A 152 5.02 -13.63 15.94
C ARG A 152 6.39 -13.74 16.62
N GLY A 153 6.72 -12.82 17.51
CA GLY A 153 7.98 -12.82 18.24
C GLY A 153 9.16 -12.19 17.49
N VAL A 154 8.88 -11.43 16.43
CA VAL A 154 9.91 -10.77 15.62
C VAL A 154 10.22 -9.39 16.17
N GLU A 155 11.49 -9.03 16.29
CA GLU A 155 11.96 -7.66 16.46
C GLU A 155 11.93 -6.97 15.07
N LEU A 156 11.18 -5.88 14.95
CA LEU A 156 11.01 -5.15 13.70
C LEU A 156 11.66 -3.76 13.81
N LYS A 157 12.74 -3.54 13.06
CA LYS A 157 13.33 -2.22 12.88
C LYS A 157 12.73 -1.58 11.64
N VAL A 158 11.87 -0.59 11.83
CA VAL A 158 11.24 0.18 10.75
C VAL A 158 12.13 1.36 10.44
N VAL A 159 12.48 1.55 9.17
CA VAL A 159 13.40 2.59 8.70
C VAL A 159 12.80 3.40 7.55
N PRO A 160 13.23 4.65 7.31
CA PRO A 160 12.80 5.44 6.17
C PRO A 160 12.97 4.73 4.82
N TRP A 161 12.19 5.16 3.84
CA TRP A 161 12.18 4.58 2.48
C TRP A 161 13.51 4.64 1.74
N ASP A 162 14.35 5.62 2.05
CA ASP A 162 15.67 5.89 1.45
C ASP A 162 16.84 5.50 2.36
N TYR A 163 16.56 4.83 3.48
CA TYR A 163 17.54 4.42 4.46
C TYR A 163 18.65 3.54 3.83
N ALA A 164 19.89 3.82 4.21
CA ALA A 164 21.07 3.13 3.67
C ALA A 164 21.31 1.77 4.35
N PHE A 165 20.34 0.86 4.29
CA PHE A 165 20.38 -0.45 4.98
C PHE A 165 21.46 -1.41 4.43
N ASP A 166 22.02 -1.13 3.29
CA ASP A 166 23.10 -1.87 2.62
C ASP A 166 24.49 -1.37 2.98
N ASP A 167 24.58 -0.21 3.65
CA ASP A 167 25.83 0.38 4.13
C ASP A 167 26.12 -0.05 5.58
N PRO A 168 27.20 -0.81 5.84
CA PRO A 168 27.56 -1.22 7.20
C PRO A 168 27.92 -0.07 8.16
N ALA A 169 28.22 1.11 7.63
CA ALA A 169 28.45 2.30 8.47
C ALA A 169 27.14 2.87 9.03
N VAL A 170 26.02 2.63 8.35
CA VAL A 170 24.68 3.10 8.72
C VAL A 170 23.91 2.01 9.44
N GLU A 171 23.85 0.80 8.87
CA GLU A 171 23.21 -0.36 9.49
C GLU A 171 24.28 -1.30 10.08
N GLN A 172 24.53 -1.11 11.37
CA GLN A 172 25.56 -1.86 12.10
C GLN A 172 25.04 -3.18 12.70
N GLU A 173 23.72 -3.31 12.86
CA GLU A 173 23.13 -4.50 13.45
C GLU A 173 22.70 -5.50 12.38
N PRO A 174 23.05 -6.79 12.52
CA PRO A 174 22.61 -7.81 11.57
C PRO A 174 21.09 -8.02 11.66
N TYR A 175 20.45 -8.19 10.50
CA TYR A 175 19.05 -8.56 10.38
C TYR A 175 18.90 -9.88 9.60
N ASP A 176 17.84 -10.62 9.92
CA ASP A 176 17.57 -11.96 9.39
C ASP A 176 16.62 -11.94 8.19
N GLY A 177 16.04 -10.78 7.87
CA GLY A 177 15.13 -10.59 6.75
C GLY A 177 14.93 -9.11 6.43
N LEU A 178 14.67 -8.81 5.16
CA LEU A 178 14.28 -7.48 4.68
C LEU A 178 12.81 -7.51 4.27
N PHE A 179 12.01 -6.64 4.83
CA PHE A 179 10.62 -6.42 4.47
C PHE A 179 10.44 -5.08 3.77
N ILE A 180 9.80 -5.07 2.61
CA ILE A 180 9.49 -3.85 1.86
C ILE A 180 7.98 -3.67 1.91
N SER A 181 7.51 -2.65 2.63
CA SER A 181 6.09 -2.49 2.89
C SER A 181 5.31 -2.03 1.66
N ASN A 182 3.99 -2.08 1.76
CA ASN A 182 3.11 -1.40 0.82
C ASN A 182 3.31 0.12 0.87
N GLY A 183 2.90 0.82 -0.18
CA GLY A 183 2.97 2.27 -0.25
C GLY A 183 2.16 2.86 -1.40
N PRO A 184 2.03 4.19 -1.46
CA PRO A 184 1.32 4.90 -2.52
C PRO A 184 2.22 5.25 -3.70
N GLY A 185 1.59 5.60 -4.83
CA GLY A 185 2.23 6.28 -5.95
C GLY A 185 2.84 5.36 -7.00
N ASP A 186 3.66 5.96 -7.84
CA ASP A 186 4.40 5.30 -8.90
C ASP A 186 5.68 4.65 -8.33
N PRO A 187 5.90 3.34 -8.50
CA PRO A 187 7.10 2.67 -7.99
C PRO A 187 8.41 3.25 -8.58
N THR A 188 8.38 3.82 -9.78
CA THR A 188 9.58 4.40 -10.41
C THR A 188 10.10 5.65 -9.69
N MET A 189 9.27 6.29 -8.86
CA MET A 189 9.67 7.43 -8.03
C MET A 189 10.59 7.05 -6.85
N CYS A 190 10.74 5.75 -6.58
CA CYS A 190 11.54 5.24 -5.47
C CYS A 190 12.92 4.71 -5.90
N ALA A 191 13.57 5.37 -6.87
CA ALA A 191 14.83 4.91 -7.47
C ALA A 191 15.93 4.60 -6.43
N ALA A 192 16.07 5.41 -5.38
CA ALA A 192 17.05 5.18 -4.33
C ALA A 192 16.84 3.83 -3.62
N ALA A 193 15.59 3.49 -3.27
CA ALA A 193 15.27 2.19 -2.68
C ALA A 193 15.53 1.04 -3.66
N VAL A 194 15.15 1.20 -4.93
CA VAL A 194 15.37 0.20 -5.98
C VAL A 194 16.85 -0.13 -6.14
N GLU A 195 17.72 0.87 -6.18
CA GLU A 195 19.18 0.65 -6.31
C GLU A 195 19.76 -0.11 -5.11
N ARG A 196 19.34 0.23 -3.88
CA ARG A 196 19.78 -0.49 -2.69
C ARG A 196 19.29 -1.93 -2.66
N ILE A 197 18.02 -2.18 -3.01
CA ILE A 197 17.46 -3.53 -3.14
C ILE A 197 18.26 -4.31 -4.20
N ARG A 198 18.56 -3.70 -5.34
CA ARG A 198 19.40 -4.31 -6.40
C ARG A 198 20.77 -4.74 -5.88
N GLY A 199 21.42 -3.90 -5.09
CA GLY A 199 22.67 -4.25 -4.41
C GLY A 199 22.54 -5.48 -3.52
N MET A 200 21.40 -5.61 -2.80
CA MET A 200 21.11 -6.80 -1.98
C MET A 200 20.91 -8.06 -2.82
N LEU A 201 20.23 -7.97 -3.96
CA LEU A 201 20.00 -9.11 -4.85
C LEU A 201 21.32 -9.68 -5.42
N GLN A 202 22.35 -8.86 -5.53
CA GLN A 202 23.67 -9.23 -6.07
C GLN A 202 24.64 -9.80 -5.03
N ARG A 203 24.28 -9.81 -3.75
CA ARG A 203 25.15 -10.36 -2.69
C ARG A 203 25.46 -11.84 -2.92
N SER A 204 26.63 -12.29 -2.45
CA SER A 204 27.03 -13.71 -2.49
C SER A 204 26.02 -14.57 -1.72
N VAL A 205 25.90 -15.86 -2.10
CA VAL A 205 24.93 -16.80 -1.51
C VAL A 205 25.08 -16.91 0.00
N GLU A 206 26.30 -16.79 0.51
CA GLU A 206 26.62 -16.84 1.96
C GLU A 206 26.06 -15.64 2.76
N LYS A 207 25.73 -14.54 2.06
CA LYS A 207 25.24 -13.28 2.66
C LYS A 207 23.80 -12.95 2.24
N VAL A 208 23.09 -13.93 1.70
CA VAL A 208 21.71 -13.74 1.27
C VAL A 208 20.79 -13.61 2.47
N VAL A 209 20.06 -12.52 2.52
CA VAL A 209 18.98 -12.27 3.47
C VAL A 209 17.66 -12.40 2.73
N PRO A 210 16.67 -13.16 3.22
CA PRO A 210 15.34 -13.22 2.62
C PRO A 210 14.73 -11.82 2.42
N ILE A 211 14.10 -11.60 1.28
CA ILE A 211 13.43 -10.34 0.96
C ILE A 211 11.96 -10.62 0.65
N PHE A 212 11.07 -9.90 1.33
CA PHE A 212 9.64 -9.98 1.11
C PHE A 212 9.05 -8.61 0.84
N GLY A 213 8.38 -8.45 -0.30
CA GLY A 213 7.70 -7.22 -0.72
C GLY A 213 6.19 -7.34 -0.74
N ILE A 214 5.47 -6.32 -0.23
CA ILE A 214 4.01 -6.25 -0.35
C ILE A 214 3.59 -5.06 -1.22
N CYS A 215 2.75 -5.31 -2.24
CA CYS A 215 2.17 -4.29 -3.12
C CYS A 215 3.27 -3.43 -3.78
N LEU A 216 3.46 -2.17 -3.33
CA LEU A 216 4.58 -1.35 -3.80
C LEU A 216 5.93 -2.04 -3.57
N GLY A 217 6.12 -2.69 -2.41
CA GLY A 217 7.36 -3.42 -2.10
C GLY A 217 7.65 -4.55 -3.08
N HIS A 218 6.63 -5.30 -3.50
CA HIS A 218 6.72 -6.29 -4.56
C HIS A 218 7.14 -5.65 -5.91
N GLN A 219 6.57 -4.48 -6.25
CA GLN A 219 6.91 -3.76 -7.48
C GLN A 219 8.35 -3.23 -7.45
N LEU A 220 8.83 -2.73 -6.31
CA LEU A 220 10.22 -2.29 -6.14
C LEU A 220 11.20 -3.46 -6.24
N LEU A 221 10.84 -4.62 -5.69
CA LEU A 221 11.63 -5.84 -5.83
C LEU A 221 11.74 -6.26 -7.30
N ALA A 222 10.63 -6.19 -8.05
CA ALA A 222 10.62 -6.47 -9.49
C ALA A 222 11.53 -5.50 -10.26
N LEU A 223 11.44 -4.19 -9.99
CA LEU A 223 12.31 -3.17 -10.60
C LEU A 223 13.78 -3.41 -10.26
N ALA A 224 14.08 -3.78 -9.01
CA ALA A 224 15.44 -4.10 -8.59
C ALA A 224 16.00 -5.35 -9.30
N ALA A 225 15.14 -6.32 -9.57
CA ALA A 225 15.49 -7.51 -10.35
C ALA A 225 15.72 -7.21 -11.85
N GLY A 226 15.30 -6.03 -12.34
CA GLY A 226 15.43 -5.64 -13.75
C GLY A 226 14.14 -5.76 -14.56
N ALA A 227 13.03 -6.14 -13.94
CA ALA A 227 11.72 -6.11 -14.57
C ALA A 227 11.15 -4.70 -14.68
N GLN A 228 10.01 -4.57 -15.35
CA GLN A 228 9.29 -3.31 -15.54
C GLN A 228 7.95 -3.34 -14.82
N THR A 229 7.43 -2.15 -14.51
CA THR A 229 6.07 -1.96 -14.01
C THR A 229 5.25 -1.15 -15.00
N LYS A 230 3.94 -1.39 -15.02
CA LYS A 230 2.99 -0.68 -15.88
C LYS A 230 1.83 -0.10 -15.09
N LYS A 231 1.42 1.12 -15.44
CA LYS A 231 0.21 1.73 -14.90
C LYS A 231 -1.02 1.03 -15.47
N MET A 232 -1.88 0.55 -14.59
CA MET A 232 -3.15 -0.07 -14.98
C MET A 232 -4.17 0.98 -15.34
N LYS A 233 -5.12 0.65 -16.21
CA LYS A 233 -6.17 1.57 -16.65
C LYS A 233 -6.95 2.19 -15.48
N PHE A 234 -7.39 1.35 -14.52
CA PHE A 234 -8.12 1.80 -13.32
C PHE A 234 -7.65 1.10 -12.04
N GLY A 235 -6.76 0.10 -12.14
CA GLY A 235 -6.22 -0.66 -11.03
C GLY A 235 -7.23 -1.62 -10.38
N ASN A 236 -6.72 -2.46 -9.48
CA ASN A 236 -7.52 -3.43 -8.72
C ASN A 236 -7.76 -2.91 -7.32
N ARG A 237 -9.04 -2.82 -6.92
CA ARG A 237 -9.47 -2.33 -5.60
C ARG A 237 -10.66 -3.15 -5.11
N GLY A 238 -10.39 -4.16 -4.29
CA GLY A 238 -11.40 -5.04 -3.74
C GLY A 238 -10.82 -5.96 -2.68
N GLN A 239 -11.69 -6.58 -1.90
CA GLN A 239 -11.32 -7.53 -0.87
C GLN A 239 -11.68 -8.98 -1.23
N ASN A 240 -12.14 -9.20 -2.44
CA ASN A 240 -12.62 -10.49 -2.94
C ASN A 240 -12.10 -10.76 -4.35
N ILE A 241 -10.83 -10.45 -4.60
CA ILE A 241 -10.21 -10.62 -5.91
C ILE A 241 -9.50 -11.97 -5.95
N PRO A 242 -9.87 -12.87 -6.89
CA PRO A 242 -9.27 -14.19 -6.98
C PRO A 242 -7.87 -14.12 -7.61
N CYS A 243 -6.91 -14.78 -6.99
CA CYS A 243 -5.55 -14.97 -7.50
C CYS A 243 -5.19 -16.43 -7.56
N THR A 244 -4.61 -16.84 -8.66
CA THR A 244 -4.10 -18.19 -8.86
C THR A 244 -2.63 -18.26 -8.48
N ASP A 245 -2.30 -19.12 -7.55
CA ASP A 245 -0.94 -19.53 -7.24
C ASP A 245 -0.40 -20.39 -8.39
N GLN A 246 0.65 -19.93 -9.04
CA GLN A 246 1.21 -20.56 -10.23
C GLN A 246 1.99 -21.86 -9.92
N GLN A 247 2.36 -22.06 -8.65
CA GLN A 247 3.06 -23.30 -8.24
C GLN A 247 2.08 -24.42 -7.92
N SER A 248 0.99 -24.12 -7.21
CA SER A 248 0.02 -25.13 -6.77
C SER A 248 -1.23 -25.21 -7.65
N GLY A 249 -1.49 -24.23 -8.52
CA GLY A 249 -2.71 -24.09 -9.30
C GLY A 249 -3.94 -23.72 -8.46
N ARG A 250 -3.78 -23.46 -7.16
CA ARG A 250 -4.89 -23.09 -6.28
C ARG A 250 -5.27 -21.63 -6.43
N CYS A 251 -6.57 -21.37 -6.37
CA CYS A 251 -7.09 -20.01 -6.34
C CYS A 251 -7.35 -19.55 -4.90
N TYR A 252 -6.86 -18.36 -4.57
CA TYR A 252 -7.06 -17.70 -3.28
C TYR A 252 -7.81 -16.40 -3.47
N ILE A 253 -8.71 -16.08 -2.53
CA ILE A 253 -9.37 -14.79 -2.49
C ILE A 253 -8.48 -13.80 -1.74
N THR A 254 -8.11 -12.71 -2.41
CA THR A 254 -7.16 -11.72 -1.91
C THR A 254 -7.76 -10.33 -1.81
N SER A 255 -7.16 -9.50 -0.96
CA SER A 255 -7.43 -8.06 -0.90
C SER A 255 -6.41 -7.32 -1.76
N GLN A 256 -6.88 -6.55 -2.72
CA GLN A 256 -6.03 -5.76 -3.62
C GLN A 256 -6.39 -4.28 -3.57
N ASN A 257 -5.37 -3.43 -3.60
CA ASN A 257 -5.53 -1.98 -3.74
C ASN A 257 -4.26 -1.39 -4.38
N HIS A 258 -4.17 -1.50 -5.70
CA HIS A 258 -3.03 -0.99 -6.46
C HIS A 258 -3.46 -0.46 -7.84
N GLY A 259 -2.67 0.48 -8.37
CA GLY A 259 -2.86 1.07 -9.70
C GLY A 259 -1.72 0.76 -10.68
N TYR A 260 -0.70 0.05 -10.21
CA TYR A 260 0.43 -0.42 -10.99
C TYR A 260 0.56 -1.94 -10.84
N ALA A 261 1.06 -2.60 -11.87
CA ALA A 261 1.36 -4.03 -11.84
C ALA A 261 2.75 -4.29 -12.45
N VAL A 262 3.39 -5.36 -12.04
CA VAL A 262 4.62 -5.85 -12.68
C VAL A 262 4.29 -6.34 -14.08
N ASP A 263 5.13 -6.00 -15.07
CA ASP A 263 5.01 -6.56 -16.40
C ASP A 263 5.71 -7.93 -16.45
N SER A 264 4.92 -8.99 -16.39
CA SER A 264 5.43 -10.39 -16.36
C SER A 264 6.33 -10.73 -17.52
N ALA A 265 6.10 -10.12 -18.71
CA ALA A 265 6.94 -10.35 -19.88
C ALA A 265 8.36 -9.80 -19.73
N SER A 266 8.58 -8.88 -18.78
CA SER A 266 9.88 -8.27 -18.51
C SER A 266 10.67 -8.99 -17.40
N LEU A 267 10.13 -10.04 -16.79
CA LEU A 267 10.80 -10.75 -15.71
C LEU A 267 12.08 -11.43 -16.22
N PRO A 268 13.22 -11.28 -15.50
CA PRO A 268 14.44 -12.05 -15.81
C PRO A 268 14.22 -13.57 -15.70
N ALA A 269 15.06 -14.36 -16.33
CA ALA A 269 14.90 -15.82 -16.44
C ALA A 269 14.91 -16.56 -15.10
N ASP A 270 15.60 -16.02 -14.09
CA ASP A 270 15.65 -16.58 -12.73
C ASP A 270 14.47 -16.16 -11.85
N TRP A 271 13.55 -15.34 -12.35
CA TRP A 271 12.32 -14.94 -11.70
C TRP A 271 11.10 -15.57 -12.37
N ALA A 272 10.03 -15.72 -11.62
CA ALA A 272 8.76 -16.22 -12.10
C ALA A 272 7.57 -15.57 -11.40
N GLU A 273 6.41 -15.65 -12.03
CA GLU A 273 5.15 -15.33 -11.40
C GLU A 273 4.84 -16.30 -10.27
N LEU A 274 4.46 -15.77 -9.13
CA LEU A 274 3.95 -16.55 -7.99
C LEU A 274 2.42 -16.52 -7.98
N PHE A 275 1.84 -15.33 -8.13
CA PHE A 275 0.39 -15.14 -8.17
C PHE A 275 -0.03 -14.34 -9.39
N VAL A 276 -1.14 -14.76 -10.00
CA VAL A 276 -1.77 -14.08 -11.13
C VAL A 276 -3.25 -13.86 -10.83
N ASN A 277 -3.73 -12.65 -11.06
CA ASN A 277 -5.14 -12.30 -10.92
C ASN A 277 -5.99 -13.08 -11.92
N ALA A 278 -6.96 -13.85 -11.45
CA ALA A 278 -7.80 -14.70 -12.29
C ALA A 278 -8.80 -13.90 -13.14
N ASN A 279 -9.05 -12.60 -12.84
CA ASN A 279 -10.00 -11.77 -13.57
C ASN A 279 -9.37 -11.06 -14.76
N ASP A 280 -8.14 -10.54 -14.63
CA ASP A 280 -7.53 -9.69 -15.65
C ASP A 280 -6.10 -10.10 -16.04
N GLY A 281 -5.56 -11.16 -15.43
CA GLY A 281 -4.24 -11.68 -15.74
C GLY A 281 -3.09 -10.80 -15.24
N SER A 282 -3.35 -9.80 -14.39
CA SER A 282 -2.28 -8.99 -13.80
C SER A 282 -1.41 -9.81 -12.86
N ASN A 283 -0.12 -9.47 -12.82
CA ASN A 283 0.83 -10.06 -11.89
C ASN A 283 0.56 -9.57 -10.47
N GLU A 284 0.42 -10.49 -9.54
CA GLU A 284 0.12 -10.21 -8.13
C GLU A 284 1.19 -10.76 -7.18
N GLY A 285 2.21 -11.41 -7.71
CA GLY A 285 3.34 -11.90 -6.96
C GLY A 285 4.42 -12.47 -7.86
N ILE A 286 5.67 -12.26 -7.47
CA ILE A 286 6.86 -12.85 -8.10
C ILE A 286 7.69 -13.60 -7.06
N TYR A 287 8.55 -14.49 -7.53
CA TYR A 287 9.58 -15.10 -6.71
C TYR A 287 10.85 -15.37 -7.52
N CYS A 288 11.98 -15.33 -6.84
CA CYS A 288 13.23 -15.80 -7.42
C CYS A 288 13.34 -17.32 -7.28
N ARG A 289 13.68 -18.02 -8.38
CA ARG A 289 13.76 -19.49 -8.42
C ARG A 289 14.91 -20.06 -7.57
N THR A 290 15.94 -19.25 -7.32
CA THR A 290 17.20 -19.68 -6.72
C THR A 290 17.49 -19.05 -5.37
N ARG A 291 16.73 -18.02 -4.96
CA ARG A 291 16.96 -17.25 -3.75
C ARG A 291 15.64 -16.94 -3.03
N PRO A 292 15.65 -16.70 -1.72
CA PRO A 292 14.44 -16.43 -0.93
C PRO A 292 13.94 -14.99 -1.12
N PHE A 293 13.62 -14.61 -2.36
CA PHE A 293 13.10 -13.29 -2.70
C PHE A 293 11.69 -13.43 -3.29
N PHE A 294 10.69 -12.73 -2.72
CA PHE A 294 9.29 -12.83 -3.12
C PHE A 294 8.44 -11.62 -2.68
#